data_9d8b15ebc49107508b2c0b32eb3f815e
#
_entry.id   9d8b15ebc49107508b2c0b32eb3f815e
#
_cell.length_a   1.000
_cell.length_b   1.000
_cell.length_c   1.000
_cell.angle_alpha   90.00
_cell.angle_beta   90.00
_cell.angle_gamma   90.00
#
_symmetry.space_group_name_H-M   'P 1'
#
loop_
_entity.id
_entity.type
_entity.pdbx_description
1 polymer ?
#
loop_
_entity_poly.entity_id
_entity_poly.type
_entity_poly.pdbx_seq_one_letter_code
_entity_poly.pdbx_strand_id
1 'polypeptide(L)'
;MSDIKIIALGGVRENAKNLYIVEINDSIFILDAGLRYPENEQLGVDFVIPNLDYLVENKDRIQGIFLTHGHADAIGALPYILQDAKVPVFGSSLTIELAKLFVKNAGVNKFNNFHVIDSETEIEFDDAVVSFFKTTHSIPESMGIVLGTDRGNIVYTGDFKFDQAARPYYKTDLGRLAEIGREGVLALLSDSANATSTEQTASEAEVGQEIDQVIADADGRVIIAAVASNLVRIQQVFDSAAEHGRRVVLTGFDVENIVRTAIRLKKLTVEHEKLIVKPKDMNKFEDHELIILENGRMGEPIDGLQKMAVGRHRYVQIKDGDLVYIVTTPSIAKEAAVARVNNAIYKACLLYTSPSPRD
;
A
#
# COMPACT_ATOMS: atom_id res chain seq x y z
N MET A 1 -22.07 -11.72 29.47
CA MET A 1 -20.88 -11.97 28.62
C MET A 1 -21.30 -11.91 27.19
N SER A 2 -20.66 -11.07 26.42
CA SER A 2 -20.97 -10.89 25.00
C SER A 2 -20.78 -12.17 24.19
N ASP A 3 -21.67 -12.42 23.25
CA ASP A 3 -21.47 -13.44 22.20
C ASP A 3 -20.59 -12.84 21.13
N ILE A 4 -19.46 -13.48 20.83
CA ILE A 4 -18.44 -12.95 19.91
C ILE A 4 -18.16 -13.97 18.83
N LYS A 5 -18.27 -13.53 17.57
CA LYS A 5 -17.89 -14.32 16.38
C LYS A 5 -16.88 -13.56 15.53
N ILE A 6 -15.89 -14.25 15.04
CA ILE A 6 -14.90 -13.74 14.08
C ILE A 6 -15.06 -14.51 12.78
N ILE A 7 -15.33 -13.80 11.68
CA ILE A 7 -15.60 -14.36 10.37
C ILE A 7 -14.62 -13.74 9.36
N ALA A 8 -13.83 -14.56 8.69
CA ALA A 8 -12.97 -14.11 7.59
C ALA A 8 -13.69 -14.32 6.26
N LEU A 9 -14.00 -13.25 5.54
CA LEU A 9 -14.54 -13.31 4.19
C LEU A 9 -13.42 -13.32 3.13
N GLY A 10 -12.24 -12.87 3.47
CA GLY A 10 -11.02 -12.90 2.65
C GLY A 10 -9.77 -12.77 3.51
N GLY A 11 -8.59 -12.85 2.89
CA GLY A 11 -7.30 -12.69 3.59
C GLY A 11 -6.82 -13.93 4.36
N VAL A 12 -7.48 -15.07 4.26
CA VAL A 12 -7.05 -16.32 4.91
C VAL A 12 -6.49 -17.29 3.89
N ARG A 13 -5.24 -17.76 4.09
CA ARG A 13 -4.47 -18.58 3.16
C ARG A 13 -4.24 -17.94 1.79
N GLU A 14 -4.30 -16.62 1.74
CA GLU A 14 -4.05 -15.82 0.54
C GLU A 14 -3.49 -14.45 0.95
N ASN A 15 -2.71 -13.83 0.09
CA ASN A 15 -2.31 -12.44 0.25
C ASN A 15 -3.38 -11.54 -0.34
N ALA A 16 -3.60 -10.38 0.29
CA ALA A 16 -4.60 -9.39 -0.09
C ALA A 16 -6.06 -9.83 0.12
N LYS A 17 -7.01 -9.06 -0.35
CA LYS A 17 -8.44 -9.28 -0.19
C LYS A 17 -8.85 -9.34 1.30
N ASN A 18 -8.19 -8.52 2.14
CA ASN A 18 -8.41 -8.48 3.57
C ASN A 18 -9.82 -7.98 3.87
N LEU A 19 -10.64 -8.82 4.50
CA LEU A 19 -11.98 -8.47 4.96
C LEU A 19 -12.38 -9.42 6.08
N TYR A 20 -12.40 -8.89 7.29
CA TYR A 20 -12.76 -9.63 8.50
C TYR A 20 -13.98 -8.98 9.15
N ILE A 21 -14.80 -9.80 9.76
CA ILE A 21 -15.99 -9.39 10.49
C ILE A 21 -15.81 -9.83 11.93
N VAL A 22 -16.09 -8.92 12.84
CA VAL A 22 -16.26 -9.22 14.27
C VAL A 22 -17.71 -8.90 14.61
N GLU A 23 -18.48 -9.94 14.97
CA GLU A 23 -19.78 -9.77 15.58
C GLU A 23 -19.64 -9.77 17.10
N ILE A 24 -20.26 -8.80 17.73
CA ILE A 24 -20.39 -8.71 19.18
C ILE A 24 -21.86 -8.50 19.46
N ASN A 25 -22.53 -9.53 19.99
CA ASN A 25 -24.00 -9.58 20.11
C ASN A 25 -24.68 -9.30 18.77
N ASP A 26 -25.43 -8.21 18.65
CA ASP A 26 -26.10 -7.81 17.41
C ASP A 26 -25.31 -6.81 16.56
N SER A 27 -24.15 -6.34 17.05
CA SER A 27 -23.30 -5.36 16.37
C SER A 27 -22.25 -6.02 15.49
N ILE A 28 -22.06 -5.51 14.27
CA ILE A 28 -21.09 -6.00 13.30
C ILE A 28 -20.04 -4.92 13.02
N PHE A 29 -18.78 -5.25 13.22
CA PHE A 29 -17.62 -4.42 12.93
C PHE A 29 -16.83 -5.03 11.76
N ILE A 30 -16.60 -4.26 10.70
CA ILE A 30 -15.87 -4.70 9.51
C ILE A 30 -14.43 -4.18 9.62
N LEU A 31 -13.45 -5.08 9.53
CA LEU A 31 -12.02 -4.78 9.56
C LEU A 31 -11.47 -4.97 8.14
N ASP A 32 -11.06 -3.87 7.53
CA ASP A 32 -10.66 -3.72 6.13
C ASP A 32 -11.75 -4.10 5.10
N ALA A 33 -11.51 -3.73 3.85
CA ALA A 33 -12.37 -3.96 2.71
C ALA A 33 -11.54 -4.14 1.43
N GLY A 34 -10.71 -5.16 1.41
CA GLY A 34 -9.66 -5.35 0.44
C GLY A 34 -10.08 -6.08 -0.84
N LEU A 35 -9.37 -5.78 -1.93
CA LEU A 35 -9.38 -6.56 -3.16
C LEU A 35 -8.05 -7.30 -3.35
N ARG A 36 -8.01 -8.20 -4.32
CA ARG A 36 -6.79 -8.85 -4.80
C ARG A 36 -6.70 -8.73 -6.31
N TYR A 37 -5.51 -8.45 -6.83
CA TYR A 37 -5.24 -8.58 -8.25
C TYR A 37 -4.93 -10.03 -8.62
N PRO A 38 -5.37 -10.52 -9.80
CA PRO A 38 -5.09 -11.89 -10.25
C PRO A 38 -3.59 -12.17 -10.30
N GLU A 39 -3.15 -13.29 -9.77
CA GLU A 39 -1.74 -13.71 -9.80
C GLU A 39 -1.31 -14.23 -11.18
N ASN A 40 -2.25 -14.78 -11.95
CA ASN A 40 -2.04 -15.30 -13.30
C ASN A 40 -2.88 -14.53 -14.31
N GLU A 41 -2.52 -14.60 -15.59
CA GLU A 41 -3.32 -14.03 -16.68
C GLU A 41 -4.69 -14.73 -16.72
N GLN A 42 -5.65 -14.19 -15.99
CA GLN A 42 -7.06 -14.58 -16.07
C GLN A 42 -7.74 -13.62 -17.03
N LEU A 43 -8.00 -14.09 -18.25
CA LEU A 43 -8.61 -13.26 -19.28
C LEU A 43 -9.98 -12.73 -18.81
N GLY A 44 -10.13 -11.41 -18.82
CA GLY A 44 -11.36 -10.73 -18.44
C GLY A 44 -11.55 -10.52 -16.93
N VAL A 45 -10.56 -10.86 -16.09
CA VAL A 45 -10.58 -10.58 -14.65
C VAL A 45 -9.57 -9.49 -14.33
N ASP A 46 -10.06 -8.31 -13.92
CA ASP A 46 -9.20 -7.21 -13.51
C ASP A 46 -8.80 -7.30 -12.02
N PHE A 47 -9.69 -7.79 -11.16
CA PHE A 47 -9.46 -7.97 -9.72
C PHE A 47 -10.48 -8.94 -9.11
N VAL A 48 -10.22 -9.41 -7.90
CA VAL A 48 -11.08 -10.31 -7.13
C VAL A 48 -11.43 -9.65 -5.79
N ILE A 49 -12.70 -9.72 -5.40
CA ILE A 49 -13.19 -9.26 -4.11
C ILE A 49 -13.75 -10.44 -3.28
N PRO A 50 -13.89 -10.29 -1.97
CA PRO A 50 -14.61 -11.26 -1.14
C PRO A 50 -16.07 -11.42 -1.57
N ASN A 51 -16.71 -12.54 -1.20
CA ASN A 51 -18.16 -12.65 -1.26
C ASN A 51 -18.78 -11.71 -0.21
N LEU A 52 -19.72 -10.86 -0.64
CA LEU A 52 -20.31 -9.82 0.18
C LEU A 52 -21.74 -10.16 0.65
N ASP A 53 -22.29 -11.33 0.31
CA ASP A 53 -23.67 -11.72 0.62
C ASP A 53 -23.96 -11.57 2.12
N TYR A 54 -23.04 -12.02 2.97
CA TYR A 54 -23.17 -11.89 4.42
C TYR A 54 -23.35 -10.44 4.87
N LEU A 55 -22.62 -9.49 4.27
CA LEU A 55 -22.73 -8.07 4.61
C LEU A 55 -24.05 -7.47 4.13
N VAL A 56 -24.52 -7.88 2.96
CA VAL A 56 -25.80 -7.42 2.40
C VAL A 56 -26.97 -7.90 3.25
N GLU A 57 -26.95 -9.18 3.67
CA GLU A 57 -27.99 -9.78 4.52
C GLU A 57 -28.06 -9.16 5.92
N ASN A 58 -26.93 -8.67 6.43
CA ASN A 58 -26.80 -8.14 7.80
C ASN A 58 -26.53 -6.63 7.87
N LYS A 59 -26.77 -5.89 6.79
CA LYS A 59 -26.37 -4.47 6.65
C LYS A 59 -26.88 -3.56 7.77
N ASP A 60 -28.05 -3.83 8.33
CA ASP A 60 -28.66 -3.01 9.37
C ASP A 60 -28.00 -3.17 10.74
N ARG A 61 -27.16 -4.19 10.91
CA ARG A 61 -26.37 -4.49 12.12
C ARG A 61 -24.94 -3.91 12.05
N ILE A 62 -24.49 -3.44 10.86
CA ILE A 62 -23.12 -2.99 10.65
C ILE A 62 -22.92 -1.61 11.29
N GLN A 63 -22.02 -1.53 12.27
CA GLN A 63 -21.64 -0.30 12.97
C GLN A 63 -20.66 0.56 12.15
N GLY A 64 -19.79 -0.07 11.37
CA GLY A 64 -18.84 0.63 10.52
C GLY A 64 -17.80 -0.27 9.88
N ILE A 65 -17.06 0.33 8.94
CA ILE A 65 -15.87 -0.26 8.31
C ILE A 65 -14.65 0.50 8.84
N PHE A 66 -13.72 -0.22 9.43
CA PHE A 66 -12.50 0.31 10.02
C PHE A 66 -11.31 -0.10 9.16
N LEU A 67 -10.62 0.88 8.59
CA LEU A 67 -9.55 0.67 7.62
C LEU A 67 -8.19 0.84 8.29
N THR A 68 -7.32 -0.16 8.14
CA THR A 68 -5.98 -0.15 8.71
C THR A 68 -5.04 0.77 7.93
N HIS A 69 -5.09 0.75 6.60
CA HIS A 69 -4.19 1.51 5.74
C HIS A 69 -4.76 1.70 4.32
N GLY A 70 -4.07 2.45 3.48
CA GLY A 70 -4.57 2.90 2.18
C GLY A 70 -4.19 2.03 0.97
N HIS A 71 -3.76 0.78 1.15
CA HIS A 71 -3.48 -0.12 0.03
C HIS A 71 -4.76 -0.79 -0.51
N ALA A 72 -4.71 -1.26 -1.76
CA ALA A 72 -5.87 -1.87 -2.41
C ALA A 72 -6.36 -3.15 -1.72
N ASP A 73 -5.48 -3.87 -1.05
CA ASP A 73 -5.78 -5.08 -0.28
C ASP A 73 -6.53 -4.81 1.03
N ALA A 74 -6.60 -3.53 1.46
CA ALA A 74 -7.36 -3.07 2.62
C ALA A 74 -8.56 -2.19 2.25
N ILE A 75 -8.56 -1.46 1.10
CA ILE A 75 -9.62 -0.52 0.75
C ILE A 75 -10.32 -0.81 -0.59
N GLY A 76 -9.77 -1.70 -1.42
CA GLY A 76 -10.18 -1.81 -2.82
C GLY A 76 -11.56 -2.41 -3.07
N ALA A 77 -12.11 -3.19 -2.14
CA ALA A 77 -13.49 -3.71 -2.22
C ALA A 77 -14.53 -2.74 -1.65
N LEU A 78 -14.10 -1.65 -0.99
CA LEU A 78 -15.00 -0.67 -0.38
C LEU A 78 -16.10 -0.15 -1.32
N PRO A 79 -15.82 0.19 -2.61
CA PRO A 79 -16.86 0.65 -3.51
C PRO A 79 -18.03 -0.32 -3.66
N TYR A 80 -17.75 -1.62 -3.65
CA TYR A 80 -18.74 -2.68 -3.83
C TYR A 80 -19.61 -2.86 -2.58
N ILE A 81 -18.99 -2.80 -1.39
CA ILE A 81 -19.73 -2.83 -0.12
C ILE A 81 -20.68 -1.63 -0.03
N LEU A 82 -20.19 -0.42 -0.36
CA LEU A 82 -20.93 0.82 -0.22
C LEU A 82 -22.07 0.99 -1.22
N GLN A 83 -22.17 0.17 -2.27
CA GLN A 83 -23.32 0.12 -3.14
C GLN A 83 -24.56 -0.41 -2.42
N ASP A 84 -24.37 -1.42 -1.56
CA ASP A 84 -25.46 -2.14 -0.89
C ASP A 84 -25.59 -1.77 0.60
N ALA A 85 -24.47 -1.47 1.27
CA ALA A 85 -24.41 -1.11 2.69
C ALA A 85 -23.76 0.27 2.88
N LYS A 86 -24.57 1.31 3.07
CA LYS A 86 -24.11 2.71 3.23
C LYS A 86 -23.73 3.01 4.68
N VAL A 87 -22.75 2.32 5.19
CA VAL A 87 -22.29 2.39 6.58
C VAL A 87 -21.11 3.37 6.76
N PRO A 88 -20.85 3.88 7.98
CA PRO A 88 -19.71 4.75 8.23
C PRO A 88 -18.38 4.05 7.91
N VAL A 89 -17.41 4.81 7.38
CA VAL A 89 -16.06 4.34 7.08
C VAL A 89 -15.06 5.16 7.87
N PHE A 90 -14.24 4.48 8.66
CA PHE A 90 -13.24 5.07 9.54
C PHE A 90 -11.83 4.71 9.06
N GLY A 91 -10.92 5.66 9.11
CA GLY A 91 -9.51 5.43 8.76
C GLY A 91 -8.66 6.68 8.92
N SER A 92 -7.36 6.56 8.79
CA SER A 92 -6.45 7.70 8.85
C SER A 92 -6.68 8.71 7.71
N SER A 93 -6.11 9.89 7.84
CA SER A 93 -6.34 10.98 6.87
C SER A 93 -5.98 10.57 5.45
N LEU A 94 -4.84 9.91 5.26
CA LEU A 94 -4.41 9.43 3.96
C LEU A 94 -5.26 8.25 3.48
N THR A 95 -5.54 7.29 4.35
CA THR A 95 -6.38 6.12 4.04
C THR A 95 -7.76 6.55 3.54
N ILE A 96 -8.40 7.50 4.21
CA ILE A 96 -9.72 8.02 3.80
C ILE A 96 -9.66 8.73 2.45
N GLU A 97 -8.63 9.54 2.17
CA GLU A 97 -8.52 10.21 0.88
C GLU A 97 -8.26 9.23 -0.27
N LEU A 98 -7.47 8.17 -0.04
CA LEU A 98 -7.29 7.09 -1.01
C LEU A 98 -8.57 6.27 -1.19
N ALA A 99 -9.28 5.94 -0.11
CA ALA A 99 -10.58 5.27 -0.16
C ALA A 99 -11.60 6.08 -0.98
N LYS A 100 -11.67 7.39 -0.79
CA LYS A 100 -12.51 8.30 -1.61
C LYS A 100 -12.14 8.23 -3.10
N LEU A 101 -10.86 8.13 -3.45
CA LEU A 101 -10.42 7.97 -4.85
C LEU A 101 -10.92 6.64 -5.42
N PHE A 102 -10.79 5.52 -4.71
CA PHE A 102 -11.32 4.22 -5.13
C PHE A 102 -12.83 4.25 -5.32
N VAL A 103 -13.55 4.79 -4.35
CA VAL A 103 -15.02 4.90 -4.38
C VAL A 103 -15.49 5.77 -5.55
N LYS A 104 -14.83 6.91 -5.78
CA LYS A 104 -15.12 7.80 -6.90
C LYS A 104 -14.82 7.16 -8.26
N ASN A 105 -13.67 6.50 -8.40
CA ASN A 105 -13.27 5.83 -9.64
C ASN A 105 -14.21 4.69 -10.02
N ALA A 106 -14.80 4.02 -9.03
CA ALA A 106 -15.83 3.00 -9.22
C ALA A 106 -17.26 3.56 -9.44
N GLY A 107 -17.43 4.89 -9.53
CA GLY A 107 -18.72 5.53 -9.84
C GLY A 107 -19.67 5.71 -8.66
N VAL A 108 -19.26 5.44 -7.42
CA VAL A 108 -20.07 5.63 -6.21
C VAL A 108 -19.95 7.09 -5.74
N ASN A 109 -20.57 8.02 -6.46
CA ASN A 109 -20.34 9.46 -6.29
C ASN A 109 -21.15 10.12 -5.17
N LYS A 110 -22.12 9.43 -4.55
CA LYS A 110 -23.04 10.02 -3.55
C LYS A 110 -22.71 9.61 -2.11
N PHE A 111 -21.69 8.81 -1.89
CA PHE A 111 -21.28 8.40 -0.56
C PHE A 111 -20.33 9.43 0.06
N ASN A 112 -20.61 9.89 1.27
CA ASN A 112 -19.81 10.89 1.99
C ASN A 112 -19.64 10.60 3.49
N ASN A 113 -20.04 9.41 3.96
CA ASN A 113 -19.97 9.03 5.37
C ASN A 113 -18.57 8.48 5.72
N PHE A 114 -17.54 9.31 5.49
CA PHE A 114 -16.15 9.04 5.81
C PHE A 114 -15.71 9.82 7.04
N HIS A 115 -15.05 9.15 7.99
CA HIS A 115 -14.57 9.69 9.24
C HIS A 115 -13.06 9.53 9.35
N VAL A 116 -12.37 10.64 9.53
CA VAL A 116 -10.91 10.64 9.76
C VAL A 116 -10.65 10.40 11.24
N ILE A 117 -9.83 9.41 11.52
CA ILE A 117 -9.39 9.04 12.88
C ILE A 117 -7.86 8.97 12.94
N ASP A 118 -7.31 8.86 14.12
CA ASP A 118 -5.90 8.64 14.40
C ASP A 118 -5.69 7.60 15.53
N SER A 119 -4.44 7.36 15.92
CA SER A 119 -4.11 6.38 16.95
C SER A 119 -4.58 6.72 18.36
N GLU A 120 -4.97 7.98 18.62
CA GLU A 120 -5.46 8.46 19.91
C GLU A 120 -7.00 8.45 19.98
N THR A 121 -7.65 8.12 18.85
CA THR A 121 -9.11 8.12 18.76
C THR A 121 -9.69 6.87 19.43
N GLU A 122 -10.72 7.07 20.22
CA GLU A 122 -11.58 6.00 20.75
C GLU A 122 -13.04 6.26 20.33
N ILE A 123 -13.74 5.21 19.93
CA ILE A 123 -15.12 5.29 19.48
C ILE A 123 -15.95 4.29 20.30
N GLU A 124 -16.88 4.81 21.07
CA GLU A 124 -17.78 4.00 21.88
C GLU A 124 -18.99 3.55 21.06
N PHE A 125 -19.30 2.26 21.09
CA PHE A 125 -20.50 1.64 20.58
C PHE A 125 -21.18 0.89 21.73
N ASP A 126 -22.45 0.52 21.56
CA ASP A 126 -23.21 -0.16 22.62
C ASP A 126 -22.55 -1.47 23.11
N ASP A 127 -21.87 -2.19 22.20
CA ASP A 127 -21.29 -3.50 22.47
C ASP A 127 -19.76 -3.51 22.57
N ALA A 128 -19.08 -2.46 22.13
CA ALA A 128 -17.61 -2.41 22.11
C ALA A 128 -17.05 -0.98 22.07
N VAL A 129 -15.81 -0.84 22.50
CA VAL A 129 -14.99 0.36 22.26
C VAL A 129 -13.97 0.05 21.18
N VAL A 130 -13.95 0.85 20.13
CA VAL A 130 -12.95 0.73 19.06
C VAL A 130 -11.83 1.73 19.28
N SER A 131 -10.61 1.24 19.39
CA SER A 131 -9.39 2.06 19.51
C SER A 131 -8.30 1.60 18.54
N PHE A 132 -7.21 2.35 18.46
CA PHE A 132 -6.23 2.15 17.41
C PHE A 132 -4.80 2.21 17.98
N PHE A 133 -3.85 1.66 17.22
CA PHE A 133 -2.41 1.80 17.50
C PHE A 133 -1.62 1.91 16.20
N LYS A 134 -0.51 2.64 16.21
CA LYS A 134 0.35 2.81 15.03
C LYS A 134 1.08 1.53 14.69
N THR A 135 1.15 1.21 13.39
CA THR A 135 1.95 0.11 12.85
C THR A 135 2.98 0.63 11.84
N THR A 136 4.11 -0.05 11.71
CA THR A 136 5.08 0.22 10.65
C THR A 136 4.67 -0.52 9.39
N HIS A 137 4.45 0.24 8.32
CA HIS A 137 4.15 -0.32 6.99
C HIS A 137 4.70 0.60 5.89
N SER A 138 4.60 0.21 4.63
CA SER A 138 5.13 0.95 3.47
C SER A 138 4.35 2.23 3.12
N ILE A 139 3.25 2.49 3.81
CA ILE A 139 2.42 3.69 3.66
C ILE A 139 2.24 4.38 5.03
N PRO A 140 2.29 5.74 5.10
CA PRO A 140 2.16 6.44 6.36
C PRO A 140 0.75 6.31 6.96
N GLU A 141 0.69 6.49 8.28
CA GLU A 141 -0.56 6.44 9.06
C GLU A 141 -1.25 5.06 9.08
N SER A 142 -0.49 3.98 8.84
CA SER A 142 -1.00 2.62 9.05
C SER A 142 -1.28 2.38 10.54
N MET A 143 -2.40 1.72 10.82
CA MET A 143 -2.86 1.47 12.19
C MET A 143 -3.40 0.06 12.31
N GLY A 144 -3.17 -0.55 13.47
CA GLY A 144 -3.96 -1.69 13.91
C GLY A 144 -5.24 -1.24 14.63
N ILE A 145 -6.19 -2.13 14.75
CA ILE A 145 -7.53 -1.89 15.31
C ILE A 145 -7.72 -2.77 16.54
N VAL A 146 -8.28 -2.21 17.58
CA VAL A 146 -8.61 -2.91 18.83
C VAL A 146 -10.11 -2.77 19.10
N LEU A 147 -10.78 -3.89 19.26
CA LEU A 147 -12.17 -3.96 19.72
C LEU A 147 -12.18 -4.41 21.19
N GLY A 148 -12.35 -3.44 22.09
CA GLY A 148 -12.47 -3.68 23.53
C GLY A 148 -13.86 -4.20 23.89
N THR A 149 -13.94 -5.34 24.55
CA THR A 149 -15.19 -6.00 24.97
C THR A 149 -15.15 -6.35 26.45
N ASP A 150 -16.31 -6.77 27.00
CA ASP A 150 -16.40 -7.30 28.37
C ASP A 150 -15.62 -8.62 28.59
N ARG A 151 -15.09 -9.22 27.51
CA ARG A 151 -14.31 -10.46 27.51
C ARG A 151 -12.82 -10.26 27.27
N GLY A 152 -12.38 -9.05 26.97
CA GLY A 152 -11.02 -8.69 26.57
C GLY A 152 -10.96 -8.12 25.16
N ASN A 153 -9.77 -7.75 24.74
CA ASN A 153 -9.52 -7.08 23.48
C ASN A 153 -9.43 -8.07 22.32
N ILE A 154 -10.07 -7.74 21.19
CA ILE A 154 -9.81 -8.37 19.89
C ILE A 154 -8.90 -7.40 19.13
N VAL A 155 -7.71 -7.87 18.76
CA VAL A 155 -6.68 -7.05 18.12
C VAL A 155 -6.50 -7.49 16.68
N TYR A 156 -6.60 -6.55 15.75
CA TYR A 156 -6.31 -6.74 14.33
C TYR A 156 -5.14 -5.85 13.93
N THR A 157 -4.04 -6.45 13.50
CA THR A 157 -2.80 -5.72 13.22
C THR A 157 -2.84 -4.94 11.91
N GLY A 158 -3.66 -5.37 10.92
CA GLY A 158 -3.41 -5.03 9.54
C GLY A 158 -2.04 -5.54 9.10
N ASP A 159 -1.53 -5.03 8.00
CA ASP A 159 -0.19 -5.34 7.53
C ASP A 159 0.87 -4.57 8.32
N PHE A 160 1.92 -5.25 8.78
CA PHE A 160 2.95 -4.61 9.60
C PHE A 160 4.32 -5.26 9.46
N LYS A 161 5.32 -4.53 9.86
CA LYS A 161 6.66 -5.05 10.22
C LYS A 161 7.19 -4.34 11.47
N PHE A 162 8.18 -4.91 12.12
CA PHE A 162 8.93 -4.23 13.16
C PHE A 162 10.22 -3.67 12.57
N ASP A 163 10.29 -2.35 12.42
CA ASP A 163 11.45 -1.64 11.92
C ASP A 163 11.81 -0.49 12.87
N GLN A 164 12.86 -0.69 13.65
CA GLN A 164 13.33 0.32 14.62
C GLN A 164 14.03 1.51 13.95
N ALA A 165 14.52 1.32 12.72
CA ALA A 165 15.15 2.35 11.91
C ALA A 165 14.16 3.16 11.06
N ALA A 166 12.88 2.78 11.06
CA ALA A 166 11.84 3.52 10.36
C ALA A 166 11.77 4.98 10.82
N ARG A 167 11.39 5.88 9.91
CA ARG A 167 11.13 7.30 10.24
C ARG A 167 10.05 7.41 11.34
N PRO A 168 10.07 8.47 12.17
CA PRO A 168 9.16 8.60 13.32
C PRO A 168 7.69 8.39 12.97
N TYR A 169 7.24 8.86 11.80
CA TYR A 169 5.85 8.71 11.33
C TYR A 169 5.42 7.28 10.96
N TYR A 170 6.40 6.38 10.83
CA TYR A 170 6.19 4.98 10.43
C TYR A 170 6.49 3.99 11.57
N LYS A 171 6.82 4.47 12.78
CA LYS A 171 7.18 3.58 13.89
C LYS A 171 5.94 2.99 14.54
N THR A 172 6.00 1.69 14.79
CA THR A 172 5.02 0.99 15.62
C THR A 172 5.06 1.53 17.06
N ASP A 173 3.90 1.79 17.62
CA ASP A 173 3.76 2.16 19.04
C ASP A 173 3.82 0.92 19.93
N LEU A 174 5.04 0.54 20.31
CA LEU A 174 5.28 -0.60 21.19
C LEU A 174 4.76 -0.36 22.63
N GLY A 175 4.67 0.92 23.04
CA GLY A 175 4.12 1.28 24.35
C GLY A 175 2.63 0.93 24.42
N ARG A 176 1.87 1.39 23.41
CA ARG A 176 0.44 1.08 23.31
C ARG A 176 0.17 -0.42 23.16
N LEU A 177 0.99 -1.14 22.37
CA LEU A 177 0.88 -2.61 22.29
C LEU A 177 1.08 -3.30 23.64
N ALA A 178 2.03 -2.84 24.44
CA ALA A 178 2.27 -3.38 25.78
C ALA A 178 1.09 -3.09 26.74
N GLU A 179 0.41 -1.95 26.59
CA GLU A 179 -0.80 -1.61 27.34
C GLU A 179 -1.95 -2.52 26.95
N ILE A 180 -2.25 -2.65 25.66
CA ILE A 180 -3.27 -3.56 25.13
C ILE A 180 -3.04 -4.99 25.64
N GLY A 181 -1.77 -5.46 25.62
CA GLY A 181 -1.41 -6.77 26.15
C GLY A 181 -1.69 -6.92 27.65
N ARG A 182 -1.50 -5.88 28.45
CA ARG A 182 -1.80 -5.87 29.90
C ARG A 182 -3.29 -5.84 30.19
N GLU A 183 -4.08 -5.18 29.36
CA GLU A 183 -5.55 -5.15 29.47
C GLU A 183 -6.17 -6.53 29.20
N GLY A 184 -5.47 -7.39 28.46
CA GLY A 184 -5.88 -8.76 28.11
C GLY A 184 -6.42 -8.88 26.70
N VAL A 185 -5.82 -9.77 25.92
CA VAL A 185 -6.15 -10.04 24.52
C VAL A 185 -6.93 -11.36 24.44
N LEU A 186 -8.18 -11.27 23.99
CA LEU A 186 -9.05 -12.44 23.75
C LEU A 186 -8.68 -13.13 22.44
N ALA A 187 -8.42 -12.33 21.38
CA ALA A 187 -8.03 -12.84 20.07
C ALA A 187 -7.08 -11.86 19.38
N LEU A 188 -6.09 -12.41 18.67
CA LEU A 188 -5.15 -11.67 17.83
C LEU A 188 -5.30 -12.15 16.38
N LEU A 189 -5.72 -11.22 15.51
CA LEU A 189 -5.74 -11.40 14.07
C LEU A 189 -4.50 -10.68 13.52
N SER A 190 -3.47 -11.46 13.22
CA SER A 190 -2.17 -10.93 12.83
C SER A 190 -1.86 -11.22 11.36
N ASP A 191 -1.24 -10.25 10.69
CA ASP A 191 -0.52 -10.51 9.45
C ASP A 191 0.49 -11.64 9.66
N SER A 192 0.56 -12.53 8.69
CA SER A 192 1.48 -13.66 8.66
C SER A 192 2.22 -13.77 7.32
N ALA A 193 2.25 -12.72 6.53
CA ALA A 193 3.05 -12.67 5.31
C ALA A 193 4.53 -12.91 5.66
N ASN A 194 5.17 -13.77 4.87
CA ASN A 194 6.56 -14.18 5.07
C ASN A 194 6.89 -14.86 6.43
N ALA A 195 5.89 -15.28 7.21
CA ALA A 195 6.11 -15.92 8.52
C ALA A 195 6.91 -17.25 8.45
N THR A 196 7.03 -17.83 7.26
CA THR A 196 7.85 -19.02 7.01
C THR A 196 9.28 -18.71 6.59
N SER A 197 9.61 -17.44 6.32
CA SER A 197 10.97 -17.00 6.02
C SER A 197 11.81 -17.00 7.28
N THR A 198 13.04 -17.48 7.19
CA THR A 198 14.04 -17.41 8.26
C THR A 198 14.92 -16.16 8.15
N GLU A 199 14.73 -15.38 7.11
CA GLU A 199 15.52 -14.20 6.81
C GLU A 199 14.94 -12.96 7.49
N GLN A 200 15.81 -12.03 7.89
CA GLN A 200 15.38 -10.75 8.43
C GLN A 200 14.95 -9.83 7.28
N THR A 201 13.82 -9.20 7.41
CA THR A 201 13.41 -8.15 6.48
C THR A 201 14.34 -6.95 6.63
N ALA A 202 14.93 -6.49 5.53
CA ALA A 202 15.78 -5.30 5.51
C ALA A 202 15.04 -4.08 6.10
N SER A 203 15.77 -3.23 6.82
CA SER A 203 15.20 -1.99 7.32
C SER A 203 14.96 -0.99 6.18
N GLU A 204 13.99 -0.09 6.36
CA GLU A 204 13.76 0.99 5.38
C GLU A 204 14.98 1.92 5.25
N ALA A 205 15.80 2.02 6.29
CA ALA A 205 17.05 2.79 6.23
C ALA A 205 18.07 2.14 5.30
N GLU A 206 18.25 0.82 5.37
CA GLU A 206 19.18 0.08 4.49
C GLU A 206 18.73 0.19 3.03
N VAL A 207 17.45 -0.02 2.74
CA VAL A 207 16.93 0.12 1.38
C VAL A 207 17.06 1.56 0.85
N GLY A 208 16.86 2.55 1.73
CA GLY A 208 17.10 3.96 1.38
C GLY A 208 18.54 4.24 0.98
N GLN A 209 19.51 3.66 1.68
CA GLN A 209 20.93 3.76 1.34
C GLN A 209 21.27 3.11 -0.01
N GLU A 210 20.69 1.95 -0.29
CA GLU A 210 20.86 1.30 -1.61
C GLU A 210 20.30 2.15 -2.76
N ILE A 211 19.12 2.73 -2.58
CA ILE A 211 18.52 3.65 -3.58
C ILE A 211 19.43 4.84 -3.81
N ASP A 212 19.93 5.42 -2.74
CA ASP A 212 20.83 6.58 -2.81
C ASP A 212 22.13 6.24 -3.56
N GLN A 213 22.74 5.11 -3.24
CA GLN A 213 23.95 4.63 -3.92
C GLN A 213 23.70 4.39 -5.42
N VAL A 214 22.58 3.75 -5.78
CA VAL A 214 22.20 3.50 -7.17
C VAL A 214 22.02 4.80 -7.95
N ILE A 215 21.42 5.82 -7.33
CA ILE A 215 21.21 7.13 -7.95
C ILE A 215 22.52 7.90 -8.07
N ALA A 216 23.39 7.82 -7.05
CA ALA A 216 24.69 8.48 -7.05
C ALA A 216 25.66 7.93 -8.12
N ASP A 217 25.68 6.61 -8.29
CA ASP A 217 26.60 5.92 -9.20
C ASP A 217 26.17 5.97 -10.68
N ALA A 218 24.95 6.41 -10.96
CA ALA A 218 24.41 6.40 -12.32
C ALA A 218 24.88 7.58 -13.17
N ASP A 219 25.54 7.33 -14.30
CA ASP A 219 25.95 8.35 -15.28
C ASP A 219 24.79 8.81 -16.18
N GLY A 220 23.77 7.97 -16.37
CA GLY A 220 22.62 8.21 -17.23
C GLY A 220 21.30 8.37 -16.46
N ARG A 221 20.18 8.10 -17.17
CA ARG A 221 18.85 8.06 -16.53
C ARG A 221 18.75 6.87 -15.59
N VAL A 222 18.08 7.08 -14.46
CA VAL A 222 17.70 6.01 -13.55
C VAL A 222 16.21 5.74 -13.71
N ILE A 223 15.85 4.50 -14.00
CA ILE A 223 14.46 4.04 -14.09
C ILE A 223 14.19 3.16 -12.86
N ILE A 224 13.39 3.67 -11.93
CA ILE A 224 13.04 2.96 -10.69
C ILE A 224 11.62 2.41 -10.81
N ALA A 225 11.50 1.11 -10.65
CA ALA A 225 10.21 0.43 -10.62
C ALA A 225 9.79 0.14 -9.18
N ALA A 226 8.70 0.78 -8.73
CA ALA A 226 8.18 0.66 -7.38
C ALA A 226 6.64 0.65 -7.37
N VAL A 227 6.04 0.14 -6.30
CA VAL A 227 4.58 0.20 -6.13
C VAL A 227 4.15 1.63 -5.78
N ALA A 228 3.11 2.16 -6.45
CA ALA A 228 2.64 3.55 -6.28
C ALA A 228 2.22 3.90 -4.86
N SER A 229 1.70 2.95 -4.13
CA SER A 229 1.26 3.12 -2.75
C SER A 229 2.37 2.95 -1.71
N ASN A 230 3.58 2.51 -2.12
CA ASN A 230 4.74 2.48 -1.25
C ASN A 230 5.35 3.89 -1.12
N LEU A 231 4.73 4.71 -0.27
CA LEU A 231 5.14 6.11 -0.09
C LEU A 231 6.46 6.26 0.66
N VAL A 232 6.88 5.27 1.44
CA VAL A 232 8.24 5.23 2.01
C VAL A 232 9.27 5.24 0.88
N ARG A 233 9.08 4.38 -0.09
CA ARG A 233 9.97 4.24 -1.25
C ARG A 233 10.01 5.49 -2.12
N ILE A 234 8.84 6.08 -2.38
CA ILE A 234 8.71 7.32 -3.12
C ILE A 234 9.44 8.46 -2.40
N GLN A 235 9.32 8.55 -1.07
CA GLN A 235 10.05 9.55 -0.29
C GLN A 235 11.56 9.37 -0.37
N GLN A 236 12.06 8.13 -0.29
CA GLN A 236 13.49 7.84 -0.42
C GLN A 236 14.03 8.27 -1.78
N VAL A 237 13.28 7.99 -2.85
CA VAL A 237 13.63 8.45 -4.21
C VAL A 237 13.62 9.97 -4.31
N PHE A 238 12.66 10.65 -3.68
CA PHE A 238 12.60 12.12 -3.70
C PHE A 238 13.75 12.75 -2.95
N ASP A 239 14.10 12.21 -1.78
CA ASP A 239 15.20 12.72 -0.96
C ASP A 239 16.53 12.56 -1.71
N SER A 240 16.81 11.37 -2.24
CA SER A 240 18.03 11.12 -3.02
C SER A 240 18.08 11.93 -4.32
N ALA A 241 16.94 12.07 -5.01
CA ALA A 241 16.88 12.92 -6.21
C ALA A 241 17.24 14.38 -5.91
N ALA A 242 16.77 14.91 -4.78
CA ALA A 242 17.08 16.28 -4.35
C ALA A 242 18.57 16.41 -3.97
N GLU A 243 19.13 15.44 -3.25
CA GLU A 243 20.55 15.42 -2.84
C GLU A 243 21.50 15.39 -4.05
N HIS A 244 21.18 14.60 -5.07
CA HIS A 244 21.99 14.46 -6.29
C HIS A 244 21.59 15.42 -7.43
N GLY A 245 20.71 16.38 -7.16
CA GLY A 245 20.32 17.41 -8.15
C GLY A 245 19.51 16.88 -9.33
N ARG A 246 18.94 15.68 -9.22
CA ARG A 246 18.12 15.05 -10.25
C ARG A 246 16.65 15.46 -10.18
N ARG A 247 15.91 15.22 -11.25
CA ARG A 247 14.47 15.45 -11.38
C ARG A 247 13.74 14.13 -11.43
N VAL A 248 12.55 14.06 -10.82
CA VAL A 248 11.73 12.86 -10.81
C VAL A 248 10.57 13.01 -11.79
N VAL A 249 10.45 12.06 -12.70
CA VAL A 249 9.33 11.92 -13.62
C VAL A 249 8.45 10.78 -13.16
N LEU A 250 7.22 11.08 -12.76
CA LEU A 250 6.26 10.07 -12.35
C LEU A 250 5.56 9.49 -13.58
N THR A 251 5.65 8.17 -13.77
CA THR A 251 4.97 7.43 -14.82
C THR A 251 4.19 6.26 -14.23
N GLY A 252 3.14 5.83 -14.93
CA GLY A 252 2.25 4.79 -14.46
C GLY A 252 0.85 5.29 -14.11
N PHE A 253 -0.01 4.35 -13.76
CA PHE A 253 -1.41 4.65 -13.47
C PHE A 253 -1.57 5.05 -12.00
N ASP A 254 -2.32 6.12 -11.74
CA ASP A 254 -2.66 6.66 -10.41
C ASP A 254 -1.50 7.20 -9.54
N VAL A 255 -0.23 6.97 -9.86
CA VAL A 255 0.88 7.47 -9.04
C VAL A 255 0.80 8.99 -8.83
N GLU A 256 0.47 9.73 -9.87
CA GLU A 256 0.35 11.20 -9.78
C GLU A 256 -0.74 11.62 -8.77
N ASN A 257 -1.88 10.93 -8.77
CA ASN A 257 -2.99 11.21 -7.84
C ASN A 257 -2.61 10.85 -6.40
N ILE A 258 -1.98 9.69 -6.19
CA ILE A 258 -1.54 9.24 -4.87
C ILE A 258 -0.48 10.20 -4.30
N VAL A 259 0.56 10.50 -5.09
CA VAL A 259 1.65 11.41 -4.69
C VAL A 259 1.11 12.81 -4.39
N ARG A 260 0.28 13.39 -5.26
CA ARG A 260 -0.34 14.70 -5.01
C ARG A 260 -1.18 14.73 -3.76
N THR A 261 -1.95 13.65 -3.49
CA THR A 261 -2.75 13.52 -2.27
C THR A 261 -1.86 13.47 -1.04
N ALA A 262 -0.79 12.67 -1.07
CA ALA A 262 0.16 12.55 0.03
C ALA A 262 0.91 13.88 0.30
N ILE A 263 1.31 14.62 -0.74
CA ILE A 263 1.92 15.96 -0.61
C ILE A 263 0.93 16.95 0.02
N ARG A 264 -0.31 17.01 -0.48
CA ARG A 264 -1.36 17.88 0.05
C ARG A 264 -1.63 17.63 1.53
N LEU A 265 -1.59 16.39 1.96
CA LEU A 265 -1.75 15.97 3.35
C LEU A 265 -0.46 16.05 4.18
N LYS A 266 0.64 16.53 3.61
CA LYS A 266 1.97 16.61 4.25
C LYS A 266 2.50 15.24 4.73
N LYS A 267 2.11 14.16 4.04
CA LYS A 267 2.58 12.78 4.29
C LYS A 267 3.75 12.41 3.37
N LEU A 268 3.99 13.21 2.35
CA LEU A 268 5.15 13.16 1.48
C LEU A 268 5.74 14.57 1.37
N THR A 269 7.06 14.66 1.49
CA THR A 269 7.79 15.92 1.43
C THR A 269 8.49 16.06 0.09
N VAL A 270 8.40 17.24 -0.52
CA VAL A 270 9.14 17.59 -1.74
C VAL A 270 9.99 18.81 -1.39
N GLU A 271 11.30 18.68 -1.50
CA GLU A 271 12.25 19.72 -1.07
C GLU A 271 12.06 21.03 -1.86
N HIS A 272 11.76 20.91 -3.16
CA HIS A 272 11.47 22.07 -4.00
C HIS A 272 10.47 21.72 -5.12
N GLU A 273 9.63 22.67 -5.54
CA GLU A 273 8.56 22.48 -6.52
C GLU A 273 9.03 21.93 -7.89
N LYS A 274 10.30 22.18 -8.25
CA LYS A 274 10.89 21.75 -9.52
C LYS A 274 11.40 20.31 -9.49
N LEU A 275 11.31 19.60 -8.37
CA LEU A 275 11.76 18.21 -8.27
C LEU A 275 10.96 17.29 -9.19
N ILE A 276 9.65 17.48 -9.24
CA ILE A 276 8.76 16.64 -10.05
C ILE A 276 8.53 17.28 -11.41
N VAL A 277 8.86 16.54 -12.48
CA VAL A 277 8.72 16.96 -13.86
C VAL A 277 7.62 16.14 -14.54
N LYS A 278 6.80 16.80 -15.37
CA LYS A 278 5.77 16.11 -16.15
C LYS A 278 6.43 15.24 -17.25
N PRO A 279 5.91 14.03 -17.52
CA PRO A 279 6.51 13.14 -18.54
C PRO A 279 6.74 13.80 -19.89
N LYS A 280 5.84 14.69 -20.34
CA LYS A 280 5.95 15.41 -21.61
C LYS A 280 7.10 16.42 -21.66
N ASP A 281 7.59 16.85 -20.53
CA ASP A 281 8.61 17.89 -20.37
C ASP A 281 10.00 17.30 -20.09
N MET A 282 10.15 15.96 -19.95
CA MET A 282 11.41 15.32 -19.61
C MET A 282 12.52 15.57 -20.64
N ASN A 283 12.19 15.73 -21.92
CA ASN A 283 13.16 16.03 -23.00
C ASN A 283 13.85 17.39 -22.88
N LYS A 284 13.48 18.21 -21.88
CA LYS A 284 14.16 19.49 -21.56
C LYS A 284 15.37 19.31 -20.65
N PHE A 285 15.63 18.10 -20.18
CA PHE A 285 16.67 17.75 -19.25
C PHE A 285 17.61 16.72 -19.85
N GLU A 286 18.88 16.76 -19.43
CA GLU A 286 19.85 15.74 -19.80
C GLU A 286 19.57 14.41 -19.10
N ASP A 287 20.06 13.31 -19.67
CA ASP A 287 19.78 11.97 -19.13
C ASP A 287 20.20 11.82 -17.66
N HIS A 288 21.38 12.32 -17.29
CA HIS A 288 21.91 12.25 -15.93
C HIS A 288 21.11 13.09 -14.91
N GLU A 289 20.22 13.99 -15.38
CA GLU A 289 19.37 14.80 -14.51
C GLU A 289 18.02 14.09 -14.18
N LEU A 290 17.75 12.90 -14.78
CA LEU A 290 16.43 12.29 -14.73
C LEU A 290 16.39 10.99 -13.95
N ILE A 291 15.40 10.91 -13.05
CA ILE A 291 14.92 9.66 -12.46
C ILE A 291 13.48 9.44 -12.94
N ILE A 292 13.21 8.28 -13.52
CA ILE A 292 11.88 7.89 -13.94
C ILE A 292 11.34 6.91 -12.92
N LEU A 293 10.31 7.30 -12.18
CA LEU A 293 9.63 6.45 -11.23
C LEU A 293 8.40 5.83 -11.90
N GLU A 294 8.51 4.55 -12.20
CA GLU A 294 7.45 3.75 -12.86
C GLU A 294 6.75 2.85 -11.85
N ASN A 295 5.44 2.86 -11.86
CA ASN A 295 4.67 2.03 -10.94
C ASN A 295 3.62 1.11 -11.61
N GLY A 296 3.58 1.08 -12.93
CA GLY A 296 2.68 0.22 -13.67
C GLY A 296 1.19 0.45 -13.42
N ARG A 297 0.37 -0.31 -14.12
CA ARG A 297 -1.07 -0.37 -13.88
C ARG A 297 -1.35 -1.31 -12.69
N MET A 298 -2.28 -0.95 -11.83
CA MET A 298 -2.70 -1.77 -10.68
C MET A 298 -1.58 -2.06 -9.66
N GLY A 299 -0.59 -1.14 -9.53
CA GLY A 299 0.52 -1.32 -8.61
C GLY A 299 1.59 -2.32 -9.09
N GLU A 300 1.56 -2.76 -10.35
CA GLU A 300 2.51 -3.69 -10.94
C GLU A 300 3.51 -2.96 -11.85
N PRO A 301 4.68 -2.58 -11.33
CA PRO A 301 5.67 -1.84 -12.11
C PRO A 301 6.27 -2.66 -13.26
N ILE A 302 6.20 -3.98 -13.19
CA ILE A 302 6.77 -4.91 -14.18
C ILE A 302 6.14 -4.71 -15.56
N ASP A 303 4.82 -4.51 -15.64
CA ASP A 303 4.12 -4.24 -16.89
C ASP A 303 4.57 -2.93 -17.57
N GLY A 304 4.81 -1.89 -16.77
CA GLY A 304 5.33 -0.62 -17.23
C GLY A 304 6.73 -0.78 -17.82
N LEU A 305 7.64 -1.44 -17.11
CA LEU A 305 8.99 -1.74 -17.56
C LEU A 305 8.99 -2.55 -18.87
N GLN A 306 8.12 -3.57 -18.97
CA GLN A 306 8.00 -4.34 -20.23
C GLN A 306 7.64 -3.45 -21.40
N LYS A 307 6.67 -2.55 -21.24
CA LYS A 307 6.27 -1.60 -22.28
C LYS A 307 7.41 -0.64 -22.64
N MET A 308 8.18 -0.18 -21.62
CA MET A 308 9.35 0.66 -21.86
C MET A 308 10.44 -0.08 -22.65
N ALA A 309 10.73 -1.33 -22.29
CA ALA A 309 11.76 -2.14 -22.95
C ALA A 309 11.43 -2.48 -24.40
N VAL A 310 10.14 -2.66 -24.74
CA VAL A 310 9.70 -2.98 -26.11
C VAL A 310 9.21 -1.74 -26.91
N GLY A 311 9.43 -0.52 -26.39
CA GLY A 311 9.05 0.74 -27.06
C GLY A 311 7.54 0.99 -27.19
N ARG A 312 6.73 0.39 -26.31
CA ARG A 312 5.26 0.54 -26.27
C ARG A 312 4.77 1.45 -25.15
N HIS A 313 5.67 1.92 -24.28
CA HIS A 313 5.30 2.87 -23.24
C HIS A 313 5.06 4.26 -23.83
N ARG A 314 4.06 4.97 -23.31
CA ARG A 314 3.59 6.24 -23.87
C ARG A 314 4.66 7.34 -23.91
N TYR A 315 5.54 7.38 -22.92
CA TYR A 315 6.48 8.49 -22.71
C TYR A 315 7.94 8.07 -22.71
N VAL A 316 8.23 6.83 -22.31
CA VAL A 316 9.57 6.37 -22.03
C VAL A 316 9.88 5.12 -22.83
N GLN A 317 11.05 5.09 -23.46
CA GLN A 317 11.67 3.90 -24.01
C GLN A 317 13.00 3.68 -23.31
N ILE A 318 13.26 2.46 -22.87
CA ILE A 318 14.56 2.07 -22.32
C ILE A 318 15.58 2.10 -23.44
N LYS A 319 16.72 2.73 -23.20
CA LYS A 319 17.83 2.88 -24.15
C LYS A 319 19.16 2.53 -23.50
N ASP A 320 20.18 2.39 -24.31
CA ASP A 320 21.55 2.19 -23.84
C ASP A 320 21.99 3.34 -22.92
N GLY A 321 22.68 3.00 -21.82
CA GLY A 321 23.08 3.92 -20.77
C GLY A 321 22.02 4.17 -19.69
N ASP A 322 20.78 3.64 -19.80
CA ASP A 322 19.81 3.68 -18.71
C ASP A 322 20.18 2.66 -17.63
N LEU A 323 20.07 3.07 -16.37
CA LEU A 323 20.12 2.17 -15.24
C LEU A 323 18.68 1.83 -14.80
N VAL A 324 18.32 0.54 -14.81
CA VAL A 324 17.00 0.08 -14.38
C VAL A 324 17.12 -0.60 -13.03
N TYR A 325 16.38 -0.09 -12.04
CA TYR A 325 16.37 -0.57 -10.67
C TYR A 325 14.96 -0.98 -10.22
N ILE A 326 14.76 -2.26 -9.91
CA ILE A 326 13.47 -2.80 -9.49
C ILE A 326 13.46 -2.93 -7.98
N VAL A 327 12.69 -2.06 -7.31
CA VAL A 327 12.59 -1.99 -5.83
C VAL A 327 11.26 -2.59 -5.36
N THR A 328 10.97 -3.79 -5.80
CA THR A 328 9.77 -4.54 -5.41
C THR A 328 10.09 -6.02 -5.45
N THR A 329 9.51 -6.78 -4.52
CA THR A 329 9.61 -8.24 -4.51
C THR A 329 8.39 -8.81 -5.25
N PRO A 330 8.56 -9.32 -6.48
CA PRO A 330 7.47 -9.97 -7.18
C PRO A 330 7.04 -11.24 -6.44
N SER A 331 5.74 -11.54 -6.45
CA SER A 331 5.27 -12.84 -5.97
C SER A 331 5.85 -13.98 -6.81
N ILE A 332 5.99 -15.18 -6.21
CA ILE A 332 6.47 -16.40 -6.90
C ILE A 332 5.66 -16.65 -8.19
N ALA A 333 4.36 -16.38 -8.18
CA ALA A 333 3.49 -16.51 -9.36
C ALA A 333 3.89 -15.60 -10.53
N LYS A 334 4.68 -14.57 -10.30
CA LYS A 334 5.13 -13.60 -11.32
C LYS A 334 6.57 -13.78 -11.78
N GLU A 335 7.30 -14.76 -11.27
CA GLU A 335 8.71 -15.00 -11.65
C GLU A 335 8.89 -15.12 -13.18
N ALA A 336 7.99 -15.80 -13.87
CA ALA A 336 8.04 -15.92 -15.33
C ALA A 336 7.83 -14.57 -16.04
N ALA A 337 6.99 -13.70 -15.52
CA ALA A 337 6.77 -12.35 -16.05
C ALA A 337 8.01 -11.48 -15.83
N VAL A 338 8.60 -11.53 -14.63
CA VAL A 338 9.85 -10.86 -14.29
C VAL A 338 11.00 -11.31 -15.19
N ALA A 339 11.15 -12.63 -15.39
CA ALA A 339 12.18 -13.16 -16.29
C ALA A 339 12.01 -12.65 -17.74
N ARG A 340 10.77 -12.57 -18.22
CA ARG A 340 10.50 -11.99 -19.57
C ARG A 340 10.89 -10.52 -19.65
N VAL A 341 10.56 -9.75 -18.62
CA VAL A 341 10.89 -8.32 -18.56
C VAL A 341 12.39 -8.12 -18.47
N ASN A 342 13.08 -8.87 -17.59
CA ASN A 342 14.54 -8.83 -17.48
C ASN A 342 15.20 -9.12 -18.85
N ASN A 343 14.74 -10.17 -19.56
CA ASN A 343 15.24 -10.48 -20.90
C ASN A 343 14.97 -9.33 -21.91
N ALA A 344 13.85 -8.64 -21.80
CA ALA A 344 13.55 -7.49 -22.66
C ALA A 344 14.44 -6.27 -22.33
N ILE A 345 14.69 -6.03 -21.05
CA ILE A 345 15.59 -4.96 -20.57
C ILE A 345 17.01 -5.23 -21.02
N TYR A 346 17.53 -6.45 -20.83
CA TYR A 346 18.88 -6.83 -21.30
C TYR A 346 19.07 -6.66 -22.81
N LYS A 347 18.01 -6.82 -23.60
CA LYS A 347 18.06 -6.57 -25.05
C LYS A 347 18.03 -5.09 -25.41
N ALA A 348 17.45 -4.25 -24.56
CA ALA A 348 17.28 -2.82 -24.80
C ALA A 348 18.37 -1.97 -24.12
N CYS A 349 19.03 -2.51 -23.09
CA CYS A 349 19.98 -1.78 -22.23
C CYS A 349 21.05 -2.75 -21.73
N LEU A 350 22.31 -2.33 -21.74
CA LEU A 350 23.46 -3.15 -21.31
C LEU A 350 23.69 -3.07 -19.78
N LEU A 351 23.11 -2.09 -19.10
CA LEU A 351 23.25 -1.91 -17.64
C LEU A 351 21.94 -2.26 -16.94
N TYR A 352 21.96 -3.35 -16.19
CA TYR A 352 20.84 -3.77 -15.35
C TYR A 352 21.37 -4.14 -13.97
N THR A 353 20.80 -3.53 -12.93
CA THR A 353 20.97 -3.98 -11.56
C THR A 353 19.60 -4.29 -10.98
N SER A 354 19.39 -5.52 -10.59
CA SER A 354 18.34 -5.92 -9.69
C SER A 354 19.03 -6.32 -8.40
N PRO A 355 18.83 -5.64 -7.29
CA PRO A 355 19.00 -6.33 -6.05
C PRO A 355 17.97 -7.44 -6.13
N SER A 356 18.41 -8.67 -6.26
CA SER A 356 17.55 -9.80 -5.99
C SER A 356 17.26 -9.74 -4.50
N PRO A 357 16.08 -9.36 -4.06
CA PRO A 357 15.69 -9.71 -2.72
C PRO A 357 15.25 -11.17 -2.80
N ARG A 358 16.21 -12.05 -2.87
CA ARG A 358 16.02 -13.39 -2.33
C ARG A 358 16.30 -13.34 -0.84
N ASP A 359 16.02 -12.17 -0.27
CA ASP A 359 16.26 -11.92 1.14
C ASP A 359 14.97 -11.40 1.76
#